data_fd53ba18eff861402ca152a1c3388681
#
_entry.id   fd53ba18eff861402ca152a1c3388681
#
_cell.length_a   1.000
_cell.length_b   1.000
_cell.length_c   1.000
_cell.angle_alpha   90.00
_cell.angle_beta   90.00
_cell.angle_gamma   90.00
#
_symmetry.space_group_name_H-M   'P 1'
#
loop_
_entity.id
_entity.type
_entity.pdbx_description
1 polymer ?
#
loop_
_entity_poly.entity_id
_entity_poly.type
_entity_poly.pdbx_seq_one_letter_code
_entity_poly.pdbx_strand_id
1 'polypeptide(L)'
;MNFQYHNPIRFVFGTDAFDQLPELCRGRKVLLVYGGGSIKKNGVYDRLTGALNAAGIPFAEYGGITAATWQAILDGIALARREQINTVIEIGGASAMDAGKAIAFGAVHDNLEDFIEGRAKPDGQHLFNIVIPTYPSTGSEANGVCDIMEYKGHGTELFGAWPDVCLMDPGTTLSLDRQSTAYSILICFIQTSAWFIGNHQNDIARGFARTVLRTLLESYEKLLMNPSDMRARENAMWASCVNTMGVFRSGVDNFYPWTLYSVGYVPRVAHGVSYREALAAAYPNWLNGISRYHMADIRLLFTDVFGIDPAQEDARIIEEGCAQLRELMRVGGVSLSLSAEAPSLEYVSHALAPEDFGEFSPEEMHRMIAACYE
;
A
#
# COMPACT_ATOMS: atom_id res chain seq x y z
N MET A 1 24.47 5.55 12.91
CA MET A 1 23.14 5.76 12.29
C MET A 1 23.00 7.20 11.87
N ASN A 2 22.81 7.45 10.57
CA ASN A 2 22.60 8.78 10.01
C ASN A 2 21.36 8.74 9.12
N PHE A 3 20.35 9.56 9.42
CA PHE A 3 19.15 9.66 8.60
C PHE A 3 18.56 11.08 8.67
N GLN A 4 17.73 11.39 7.67
CA GLN A 4 16.91 12.58 7.64
C GLN A 4 15.46 12.15 7.51
N TYR A 5 14.58 12.69 8.34
CA TYR A 5 13.15 12.43 8.31
C TYR A 5 12.37 13.69 8.02
N HIS A 6 11.50 13.62 7.03
CA HIS A 6 10.55 14.68 6.70
C HIS A 6 9.30 14.05 6.07
N ASN A 7 8.13 14.39 6.60
CA ASN A 7 6.85 14.07 5.99
C ASN A 7 6.00 15.36 5.95
N PRO A 8 5.69 15.92 4.78
CA PRO A 8 5.02 17.20 4.65
C PRO A 8 3.51 17.14 4.84
N ILE A 9 2.92 15.95 4.99
CA ILE A 9 1.48 15.73 4.93
C ILE A 9 0.81 16.15 6.25
N ARG A 10 -0.28 16.92 6.17
CA ARG A 10 -1.19 17.16 7.29
C ARG A 10 -2.19 16.03 7.40
N PHE A 11 -2.15 15.26 8.48
CA PHE A 11 -3.13 14.21 8.77
C PHE A 11 -4.27 14.73 9.64
N VAL A 12 -5.52 14.47 9.21
CA VAL A 12 -6.75 14.72 9.97
C VAL A 12 -7.46 13.39 10.13
N PHE A 13 -7.57 12.91 11.36
CA PHE A 13 -8.10 11.60 11.67
C PHE A 13 -9.34 11.69 12.57
N GLY A 14 -10.43 11.05 12.17
CA GLY A 14 -11.68 10.98 12.91
C GLY A 14 -12.90 10.94 12.01
N THR A 15 -14.06 10.64 12.57
CA THR A 15 -15.33 10.57 11.81
C THR A 15 -15.81 11.94 11.31
N ASP A 16 -15.23 13.01 11.82
CA ASP A 16 -15.46 14.41 11.45
C ASP A 16 -14.37 14.96 10.47
N ALA A 17 -13.46 14.11 10.00
CA ALA A 17 -12.36 14.55 9.12
C ALA A 17 -12.87 15.31 7.88
N PHE A 18 -14.01 14.92 7.32
CA PHE A 18 -14.58 15.56 6.12
C PHE A 18 -15.18 16.96 6.39
N ASP A 19 -15.39 17.33 7.65
CA ASP A 19 -15.87 18.68 8.02
C ASP A 19 -14.81 19.77 7.71
N GLN A 20 -13.55 19.36 7.46
CA GLN A 20 -12.49 20.25 7.00
C GLN A 20 -12.61 20.63 5.51
N LEU A 21 -13.35 19.88 4.68
CA LEU A 21 -13.40 20.06 3.23
C LEU A 21 -13.83 21.48 2.81
N PRO A 22 -14.88 22.08 3.37
CA PRO A 22 -15.32 23.43 2.99
C PRO A 22 -14.22 24.48 3.16
N GLU A 23 -13.43 24.37 4.21
CA GLU A 23 -12.32 25.30 4.47
C GLU A 23 -11.14 25.03 3.55
N LEU A 24 -10.72 23.77 3.43
CA LEU A 24 -9.60 23.37 2.58
C LEU A 24 -9.82 23.70 1.10
N CYS A 25 -11.06 23.64 0.64
CA CYS A 25 -11.42 23.87 -0.76
C CYS A 25 -12.00 25.26 -1.05
N ARG A 26 -11.98 26.18 -0.08
CA ARG A 26 -12.52 27.53 -0.26
C ARG A 26 -11.83 28.28 -1.40
N GLY A 27 -12.62 28.77 -2.38
CA GLY A 27 -12.11 29.48 -3.56
C GLY A 27 -11.36 28.61 -4.57
N ARG A 28 -11.51 27.28 -4.46
CA ARG A 28 -10.86 26.31 -5.34
C ARG A 28 -11.86 25.66 -6.30
N LYS A 29 -11.34 25.10 -7.40
CA LYS A 29 -12.07 24.22 -8.31
C LYS A 29 -11.45 22.82 -8.19
N VAL A 30 -12.28 21.85 -7.86
CA VAL A 30 -11.86 20.51 -7.45
C VAL A 30 -12.00 19.50 -8.59
N LEU A 31 -11.05 18.57 -8.72
CA LEU A 31 -11.21 17.32 -9.46
C LEU A 31 -11.34 16.17 -8.44
N LEU A 32 -12.50 15.47 -8.48
CA LEU A 32 -12.70 14.25 -7.69
C LEU A 32 -12.19 13.04 -8.48
N VAL A 33 -11.13 12.41 -8.00
CA VAL A 33 -10.56 11.18 -8.58
C VAL A 33 -10.96 10.00 -7.72
N TYR A 34 -11.60 8.96 -8.30
CA TYR A 34 -12.07 7.81 -7.53
C TYR A 34 -12.13 6.51 -8.34
N GLY A 35 -12.15 5.37 -7.63
CA GLY A 35 -12.14 4.04 -8.22
C GLY A 35 -13.48 3.60 -8.84
N GLY A 36 -13.75 2.30 -8.83
CA GLY A 36 -14.88 1.66 -9.53
C GLY A 36 -16.29 1.93 -8.97
N GLY A 37 -16.46 2.90 -8.08
CA GLY A 37 -17.79 3.35 -7.61
C GLY A 37 -18.24 2.75 -6.27
N SER A 38 -17.37 2.08 -5.51
CA SER A 38 -17.68 1.63 -4.13
C SER A 38 -18.10 2.79 -3.23
N ILE A 39 -17.46 3.97 -3.39
CA ILE A 39 -17.77 5.18 -2.64
C ILE A 39 -19.20 5.70 -2.87
N LYS A 40 -19.79 5.43 -4.05
CA LYS A 40 -21.20 5.75 -4.37
C LYS A 40 -22.17 4.81 -3.67
N LYS A 41 -21.75 3.56 -3.41
CA LYS A 41 -22.59 2.56 -2.73
C LYS A 41 -22.58 2.69 -1.22
N ASN A 42 -21.50 3.20 -0.64
CA ASN A 42 -21.31 3.29 0.81
C ASN A 42 -21.57 4.69 1.38
N GLY A 43 -22.05 5.64 0.57
CA GLY A 43 -22.41 6.99 0.99
C GLY A 43 -21.26 7.99 1.13
N VAL A 44 -20.00 7.55 0.95
CA VAL A 44 -18.83 8.46 1.02
C VAL A 44 -18.90 9.53 -0.05
N TYR A 45 -19.29 9.15 -1.28
CA TYR A 45 -19.46 10.08 -2.39
C TYR A 45 -20.51 11.16 -2.08
N ASP A 46 -21.70 10.77 -1.60
CA ASP A 46 -22.79 11.71 -1.29
C ASP A 46 -22.41 12.67 -0.16
N ARG A 47 -21.72 12.16 0.87
CA ARG A 47 -21.23 12.98 1.98
C ARG A 47 -20.23 14.03 1.50
N LEU A 48 -19.28 13.62 0.64
CA LEU A 48 -18.25 14.51 0.11
C LEU A 48 -18.82 15.56 -0.86
N THR A 49 -19.59 15.13 -1.86
CA THR A 49 -20.21 16.05 -2.83
C THR A 49 -21.24 16.95 -2.18
N GLY A 50 -21.97 16.46 -1.16
CA GLY A 50 -22.86 17.25 -0.34
C GLY A 50 -22.14 18.38 0.40
N ALA A 51 -20.97 18.11 0.98
CA ALA A 51 -20.15 19.14 1.64
C ALA A 51 -19.63 20.20 0.66
N LEU A 52 -19.15 19.79 -0.52
CA LEU A 52 -18.68 20.71 -1.57
C LEU A 52 -19.83 21.57 -2.10
N ASN A 53 -20.99 20.97 -2.42
CA ASN A 53 -22.16 21.68 -2.90
C ASN A 53 -22.70 22.69 -1.88
N ALA A 54 -22.80 22.29 -0.61
CA ALA A 54 -23.25 23.18 0.46
C ALA A 54 -22.33 24.40 0.65
N ALA A 55 -21.03 24.23 0.36
CA ALA A 55 -20.03 25.30 0.41
C ALA A 55 -19.92 26.09 -0.93
N GLY A 56 -20.66 25.73 -1.97
CA GLY A 56 -20.58 26.37 -3.28
C GLY A 56 -19.26 26.13 -4.01
N ILE A 57 -18.59 25.02 -3.73
CA ILE A 57 -17.29 24.66 -4.32
C ILE A 57 -17.52 23.90 -5.62
N PRO A 58 -17.10 24.43 -6.78
CA PRO A 58 -17.26 23.75 -8.07
C PRO A 58 -16.30 22.56 -8.16
N PHE A 59 -16.81 21.45 -8.72
CA PHE A 59 -15.99 20.27 -8.96
C PHE A 59 -16.31 19.59 -10.30
N ALA A 60 -15.31 18.91 -10.83
CA ALA A 60 -15.43 17.94 -11.92
C ALA A 60 -15.11 16.54 -11.37
N GLU A 61 -15.52 15.51 -12.11
CA GLU A 61 -15.32 14.11 -11.70
C GLU A 61 -14.42 13.36 -12.69
N TYR A 62 -13.57 12.52 -12.15
CA TYR A 62 -12.77 11.55 -12.89
C TYR A 62 -12.82 10.20 -12.14
N GLY A 63 -13.87 9.43 -12.42
CA GLY A 63 -14.12 8.14 -11.77
C GLY A 63 -13.79 6.95 -12.66
N GLY A 64 -13.88 5.75 -12.10
CA GLY A 64 -13.63 4.49 -12.80
C GLY A 64 -12.17 4.05 -12.79
N ILE A 65 -11.34 4.62 -11.93
CA ILE A 65 -9.92 4.26 -11.80
C ILE A 65 -9.80 2.88 -11.14
N THR A 66 -9.56 1.85 -11.93
CA THR A 66 -9.32 0.47 -11.44
C THR A 66 -7.84 0.19 -11.21
N ALA A 67 -6.97 0.89 -11.95
CA ALA A 67 -5.53 0.90 -11.79
C ALA A 67 -4.98 2.29 -12.16
N ALA A 68 -3.86 2.69 -11.57
CA ALA A 68 -3.16 3.92 -11.93
C ALA A 68 -2.34 3.68 -13.23
N THR A 69 -3.04 3.45 -14.35
CA THR A 69 -2.36 3.26 -15.63
C THR A 69 -1.81 4.58 -16.15
N TRP A 70 -0.73 4.49 -16.92
CA TRP A 70 -0.13 5.66 -17.58
C TRP A 70 -1.15 6.48 -18.35
N GLN A 71 -2.00 5.82 -19.16
CA GLN A 71 -3.02 6.50 -19.95
C GLN A 71 -4.07 7.19 -19.05
N ALA A 72 -4.55 6.54 -18.00
CA ALA A 72 -5.51 7.14 -17.08
C ALA A 72 -4.93 8.39 -16.39
N ILE A 73 -3.65 8.39 -16.06
CA ILE A 73 -2.97 9.57 -15.49
C ILE A 73 -2.91 10.71 -16.51
N LEU A 74 -2.51 10.42 -17.76
CA LEU A 74 -2.45 11.45 -18.82
C LEU A 74 -3.83 12.05 -19.14
N ASP A 75 -4.88 11.23 -19.20
CA ASP A 75 -6.26 11.69 -19.41
C ASP A 75 -6.74 12.58 -18.25
N GLY A 76 -6.41 12.20 -17.01
CA GLY A 76 -6.69 12.99 -15.82
C GLY A 76 -5.96 14.34 -15.80
N ILE A 77 -4.69 14.37 -16.20
CA ILE A 77 -3.90 15.60 -16.37
C ILE A 77 -4.54 16.53 -17.42
N ALA A 78 -4.90 15.96 -18.58
CA ALA A 78 -5.55 16.72 -19.64
C ALA A 78 -6.90 17.29 -19.18
N LEU A 79 -7.68 16.52 -18.43
CA LEU A 79 -8.93 16.98 -17.81
C LEU A 79 -8.69 18.11 -16.81
N ALA A 80 -7.73 17.94 -15.90
CA ALA A 80 -7.40 18.94 -14.89
C ALA A 80 -6.99 20.28 -15.52
N ARG A 81 -6.16 20.24 -16.56
CA ARG A 81 -5.73 21.44 -17.31
C ARG A 81 -6.89 22.11 -18.06
N ARG A 82 -7.69 21.33 -18.80
CA ARG A 82 -8.85 21.82 -19.57
C ARG A 82 -9.87 22.51 -18.67
N GLU A 83 -10.15 21.92 -17.51
CA GLU A 83 -11.13 22.42 -16.56
C GLU A 83 -10.54 23.50 -15.62
N GLN A 84 -9.26 23.85 -15.75
CA GLN A 84 -8.57 24.79 -14.86
C GLN A 84 -8.70 24.40 -13.39
N ILE A 85 -8.53 23.12 -13.11
CA ILE A 85 -8.52 22.56 -11.74
C ILE A 85 -7.29 23.08 -10.98
N ASN A 86 -7.50 23.41 -9.73
CA ASN A 86 -6.42 23.80 -8.82
C ASN A 86 -6.35 22.96 -7.53
N THR A 87 -7.21 21.96 -7.43
CA THR A 87 -7.24 21.02 -6.30
C THR A 87 -7.66 19.64 -6.79
N VAL A 88 -6.94 18.61 -6.39
CA VAL A 88 -7.32 17.20 -6.60
C VAL A 88 -7.74 16.60 -5.28
N ILE A 89 -8.85 15.89 -5.26
CA ILE A 89 -9.26 15.04 -4.13
C ILE A 89 -9.35 13.62 -4.65
N GLU A 90 -8.45 12.75 -4.21
CA GLU A 90 -8.50 11.34 -4.52
C GLU A 90 -9.13 10.53 -3.38
N ILE A 91 -10.07 9.63 -3.78
CA ILE A 91 -10.87 8.88 -2.83
C ILE A 91 -10.85 7.40 -3.19
N GLY A 92 -10.32 6.58 -2.30
CA GLY A 92 -10.34 5.14 -2.55
C GLY A 92 -9.20 4.35 -1.93
N GLY A 93 -8.78 3.31 -2.61
CA GLY A 93 -7.56 2.54 -2.34
C GLY A 93 -6.38 3.07 -3.14
N ALA A 94 -5.23 2.39 -3.06
CA ALA A 94 -3.96 2.78 -3.67
C ALA A 94 -4.10 3.23 -5.13
N SER A 95 -4.79 2.46 -5.99
CA SER A 95 -4.93 2.80 -7.42
C SER A 95 -5.52 4.19 -7.67
N ALA A 96 -6.56 4.57 -6.91
CA ALA A 96 -7.18 5.89 -7.04
C ALA A 96 -6.30 6.99 -6.45
N MET A 97 -5.63 6.70 -5.31
CA MET A 97 -4.73 7.64 -4.66
C MET A 97 -3.48 7.89 -5.52
N ASP A 98 -2.85 6.84 -6.05
CA ASP A 98 -1.66 6.97 -6.91
C ASP A 98 -1.98 7.72 -8.21
N ALA A 99 -3.13 7.43 -8.84
CA ALA A 99 -3.57 8.19 -10.01
C ALA A 99 -3.82 9.67 -9.67
N GLY A 100 -4.52 9.96 -8.57
CA GLY A 100 -4.82 11.33 -8.16
C GLY A 100 -3.57 12.14 -7.81
N LYS A 101 -2.63 11.56 -7.03
CA LYS A 101 -1.34 12.18 -6.73
C LYS A 101 -0.54 12.47 -8.01
N ALA A 102 -0.47 11.50 -8.93
CA ALA A 102 0.24 11.66 -10.19
C ALA A 102 -0.44 12.72 -11.09
N ILE A 103 -1.78 12.81 -11.09
CA ILE A 103 -2.53 13.86 -11.79
C ILE A 103 -2.22 15.24 -11.17
N ALA A 104 -2.27 15.36 -9.84
CA ALA A 104 -1.99 16.62 -9.16
C ALA A 104 -0.57 17.13 -9.45
N PHE A 105 0.41 16.22 -9.44
CA PHE A 105 1.81 16.51 -9.79
C PHE A 105 1.94 16.84 -11.28
N GLY A 106 1.46 15.97 -12.17
CA GLY A 106 1.64 16.12 -13.62
C GLY A 106 0.87 17.31 -14.23
N ALA A 107 -0.20 17.79 -13.59
CA ALA A 107 -0.98 18.90 -14.11
C ALA A 107 -0.18 20.23 -14.19
N VAL A 108 0.82 20.42 -13.36
CA VAL A 108 1.67 21.61 -13.31
C VAL A 108 3.03 21.46 -14.02
N HIS A 109 3.35 20.23 -14.47
CA HIS A 109 4.60 19.94 -15.18
C HIS A 109 4.33 19.62 -16.66
N ASP A 110 5.13 20.15 -17.56
CA ASP A 110 4.96 19.97 -19.02
C ASP A 110 5.20 18.53 -19.47
N ASN A 111 6.17 17.85 -18.84
CA ASN A 111 6.57 16.49 -19.21
C ASN A 111 6.76 15.61 -17.95
N LEU A 112 5.77 14.79 -17.66
CA LEU A 112 5.82 13.86 -16.52
C LEU A 112 6.85 12.74 -16.70
N GLU A 113 7.15 12.34 -17.94
CA GLU A 113 8.16 11.31 -18.24
C GLU A 113 9.55 11.67 -17.73
N ASP A 114 9.91 12.97 -17.73
CA ASP A 114 11.24 13.40 -17.29
C ASP A 114 11.48 13.07 -15.82
N PHE A 115 10.42 13.11 -14.99
CA PHE A 115 10.51 12.75 -13.58
C PHE A 115 10.59 11.23 -13.38
N ILE A 116 9.80 10.46 -14.14
CA ILE A 116 9.81 8.99 -14.08
C ILE A 116 11.18 8.44 -14.53
N GLU A 117 11.76 9.02 -15.57
CA GLU A 117 13.04 8.57 -16.12
C GLU A 117 14.26 9.24 -15.45
N GLY A 118 14.04 10.01 -14.39
CA GLY A 118 15.11 10.64 -13.62
C GLY A 118 15.85 11.79 -14.33
N ARG A 119 15.30 12.29 -15.46
CA ARG A 119 15.83 13.46 -16.17
C ARG A 119 15.53 14.77 -15.48
N ALA A 120 14.44 14.82 -14.73
CA ALA A 120 14.09 15.93 -13.84
C ALA A 120 13.96 15.45 -12.39
N LYS A 121 14.14 16.36 -11.44
CA LYS A 121 13.92 16.10 -10.02
C LYS A 121 12.66 16.80 -9.55
N PRO A 122 11.87 16.19 -8.65
CA PRO A 122 10.71 16.83 -8.05
C PRO A 122 11.11 18.19 -7.42
N ASP A 123 10.37 19.23 -7.73
CA ASP A 123 10.59 20.60 -7.28
C ASP A 123 9.58 21.05 -6.20
N GLY A 124 8.70 20.13 -5.78
CA GLY A 124 7.65 20.38 -4.79
C GLY A 124 6.42 21.08 -5.36
N GLN A 125 6.35 21.35 -6.69
CA GLN A 125 5.16 21.93 -7.30
C GLN A 125 4.12 20.84 -7.62
N HIS A 126 2.88 21.09 -7.27
CA HIS A 126 1.70 20.27 -7.59
C HIS A 126 0.41 21.07 -7.38
N LEU A 127 -0.70 20.62 -7.90
CA LEU A 127 -2.01 21.13 -7.50
C LEU A 127 -2.25 20.76 -6.04
N PHE A 128 -2.97 21.62 -5.30
CA PHE A 128 -3.33 21.29 -3.91
C PHE A 128 -4.00 19.92 -3.86
N ASN A 129 -3.50 19.03 -3.00
CA ASN A 129 -3.82 17.62 -3.08
C ASN A 129 -4.35 17.09 -1.74
N ILE A 130 -5.57 16.52 -1.76
CA ILE A 130 -6.25 15.95 -0.60
C ILE A 130 -6.51 14.47 -0.86
N VAL A 131 -5.95 13.61 -0.02
CA VAL A 131 -6.18 12.16 -0.11
C VAL A 131 -7.17 11.68 0.94
N ILE A 132 -8.11 10.82 0.52
CA ILE A 132 -9.14 10.22 1.37
C ILE A 132 -9.09 8.70 1.22
N PRO A 133 -8.37 7.99 2.09
CA PRO A 133 -8.30 6.53 2.04
C PRO A 133 -9.62 5.90 2.49
N THR A 134 -10.11 4.93 1.72
CA THR A 134 -11.28 4.10 2.06
C THR A 134 -10.95 2.61 2.12
N TYR A 135 -9.71 2.27 1.78
CA TYR A 135 -9.17 0.91 1.82
C TYR A 135 -7.73 0.98 2.37
N PRO A 136 -7.59 1.04 3.70
CA PRO A 136 -6.26 1.16 4.32
C PRO A 136 -5.46 -0.13 4.11
N SER A 137 -4.35 -0.06 3.39
CA SER A 137 -3.49 -1.22 3.12
C SER A 137 -2.04 -0.84 2.80
N THR A 138 -1.80 -0.24 1.64
CA THR A 138 -0.44 0.10 1.18
C THR A 138 0.14 1.34 1.81
N GLY A 139 -0.70 2.22 2.39
CA GLY A 139 -0.26 3.49 2.96
C GLY A 139 0.09 4.57 1.93
N SER A 140 -0.44 4.47 0.69
CA SER A 140 -0.22 5.45 -0.37
C SER A 140 -0.62 6.88 0.05
N GLU A 141 -1.55 7.00 1.00
CA GLU A 141 -2.00 8.26 1.60
C GLU A 141 -0.91 8.99 2.40
N ALA A 142 0.15 8.30 2.79
CA ALA A 142 1.16 8.83 3.72
C ALA A 142 2.55 9.01 3.11
N ASN A 143 2.65 8.91 1.78
CA ASN A 143 3.92 9.05 1.06
C ASN A 143 3.76 9.79 -0.27
N GLY A 144 4.89 10.15 -0.89
CA GLY A 144 4.95 10.82 -2.18
C GLY A 144 5.30 9.90 -3.34
N VAL A 145 4.97 8.60 -3.25
CA VAL A 145 5.22 7.61 -4.31
C VAL A 145 3.91 7.25 -4.99
N CYS A 146 3.92 7.12 -6.30
CA CYS A 146 2.80 6.61 -7.09
C CYS A 146 3.27 5.41 -7.91
N ASP A 147 2.63 4.25 -7.71
CA ASP A 147 2.79 3.10 -8.59
C ASP A 147 2.04 3.35 -9.89
N ILE A 148 2.75 3.38 -11.02
CA ILE A 148 2.19 3.61 -12.36
C ILE A 148 2.26 2.32 -13.15
N MET A 149 1.11 1.88 -13.64
CA MET A 149 0.99 0.69 -14.48
C MET A 149 1.07 1.04 -15.97
N GLU A 150 1.55 0.09 -16.78
CA GLU A 150 1.55 0.17 -18.26
C GLU A 150 2.39 1.31 -18.85
N TYR A 151 3.36 1.84 -18.09
CA TYR A 151 4.34 2.77 -18.66
C TYR A 151 5.31 2.02 -19.55
N LYS A 152 5.27 2.31 -20.86
CA LYS A 152 6.09 1.61 -21.88
C LYS A 152 6.02 0.08 -21.78
N GLY A 153 4.86 -0.46 -21.37
CA GLY A 153 4.62 -1.89 -21.25
C GLY A 153 5.04 -2.55 -19.93
N HIS A 154 5.46 -1.77 -18.95
CA HIS A 154 5.83 -2.26 -17.61
C HIS A 154 5.31 -1.35 -16.50
N GLY A 155 5.45 -1.74 -15.24
CA GLY A 155 5.20 -0.89 -14.09
C GLY A 155 6.38 0.03 -13.81
N THR A 156 6.10 1.22 -13.25
CA THR A 156 7.12 2.18 -12.83
C THR A 156 6.63 2.98 -11.63
N GLU A 157 7.50 3.78 -11.03
CA GLU A 157 7.16 4.64 -9.90
C GLU A 157 7.43 6.11 -10.22
N LEU A 158 6.54 7.00 -9.76
CA LEU A 158 6.76 8.44 -9.69
C LEU A 158 7.03 8.82 -8.25
N PHE A 159 8.14 9.51 -8.00
CA PHE A 159 8.53 10.01 -6.69
C PHE A 159 8.27 11.51 -6.56
N GLY A 160 7.98 11.96 -5.35
CA GLY A 160 7.81 13.39 -5.02
C GLY A 160 6.40 13.93 -5.20
N ALA A 161 5.43 13.10 -5.54
CA ALA A 161 4.01 13.46 -5.65
C ALA A 161 3.32 13.40 -4.27
N TRP A 162 3.68 14.32 -3.37
CA TRP A 162 3.18 14.35 -2.00
C TRP A 162 1.76 14.94 -1.94
N PRO A 163 0.82 14.32 -1.20
CA PRO A 163 -0.42 15.01 -0.82
C PRO A 163 -0.14 16.09 0.23
N ASP A 164 -0.95 17.15 0.22
CA ASP A 164 -0.91 18.21 1.24
C ASP A 164 -1.67 17.79 2.51
N VAL A 165 -2.83 17.15 2.31
CA VAL A 165 -3.72 16.77 3.40
C VAL A 165 -4.23 15.34 3.20
N CYS A 166 -4.21 14.56 4.26
CA CYS A 166 -4.86 13.25 4.34
C CYS A 166 -6.05 13.33 5.30
N LEU A 167 -7.27 13.13 4.79
CA LEU A 167 -8.51 13.09 5.58
C LEU A 167 -8.90 11.63 5.81
N MET A 168 -8.76 11.16 7.04
CA MET A 168 -8.92 9.76 7.43
C MET A 168 -10.17 9.58 8.30
N ASP A 169 -11.25 9.10 7.72
CA ASP A 169 -12.44 8.69 8.44
C ASP A 169 -12.54 7.17 8.48
N PRO A 170 -12.30 6.52 9.64
CA PRO A 170 -12.40 5.06 9.77
C PRO A 170 -13.78 4.49 9.41
N GLY A 171 -14.83 5.29 9.51
CA GLY A 171 -16.19 4.92 9.11
C GLY A 171 -16.30 4.55 7.63
N THR A 172 -15.43 5.09 6.76
CA THR A 172 -15.38 4.75 5.34
C THR A 172 -15.08 3.26 5.09
N THR A 173 -14.45 2.60 6.03
CA THR A 173 -14.05 1.19 5.95
C THR A 173 -15.14 0.21 6.37
N LEU A 174 -16.25 0.69 6.97
CA LEU A 174 -17.37 -0.18 7.43
C LEU A 174 -18.04 -0.96 6.29
N SER A 175 -17.93 -0.48 5.07
CA SER A 175 -18.48 -1.13 3.88
C SER A 175 -17.61 -2.27 3.32
N LEU A 176 -16.41 -2.46 3.83
CA LEU A 176 -15.52 -3.54 3.41
C LEU A 176 -16.07 -4.88 3.91
N ASP A 177 -16.21 -5.83 3.01
CA ASP A 177 -16.54 -7.20 3.37
C ASP A 177 -15.38 -7.86 4.14
N ARG A 178 -15.64 -9.09 4.64
CA ARG A 178 -14.69 -9.86 5.43
C ARG A 178 -13.36 -10.06 4.70
N GLN A 179 -13.43 -10.48 3.44
CA GLN A 179 -12.23 -10.76 2.65
C GLN A 179 -11.44 -9.50 2.34
N SER A 180 -12.11 -8.42 1.94
CA SER A 180 -11.47 -7.13 1.70
C SER A 180 -10.82 -6.56 2.96
N THR A 181 -11.48 -6.69 4.12
CA THR A 181 -10.91 -6.30 5.42
C THR A 181 -9.67 -7.13 5.73
N ALA A 182 -9.72 -8.43 5.51
CA ALA A 182 -8.58 -9.32 5.75
C ALA A 182 -7.38 -8.98 4.86
N TYR A 183 -7.58 -8.81 3.55
CA TYR A 183 -6.50 -8.39 2.65
C TYR A 183 -5.93 -7.01 3.01
N SER A 184 -6.78 -6.06 3.37
CA SER A 184 -6.37 -4.71 3.76
C SER A 184 -5.34 -4.75 4.90
N ILE A 185 -5.68 -5.44 5.99
CA ILE A 185 -4.81 -5.56 7.16
C ILE A 185 -3.58 -6.40 6.85
N LEU A 186 -3.74 -7.50 6.11
CA LEU A 186 -2.64 -8.40 5.77
C LEU A 186 -1.57 -7.69 4.91
N ILE A 187 -1.96 -6.90 3.92
CA ILE A 187 -1.00 -6.16 3.10
C ILE A 187 -0.21 -5.16 3.95
N CYS A 188 -0.89 -4.42 4.83
CA CYS A 188 -0.21 -3.54 5.78
C CYS A 188 0.75 -4.31 6.69
N PHE A 189 0.32 -5.48 7.20
CA PHE A 189 1.15 -6.37 8.02
C PHE A 189 2.40 -6.84 7.26
N ILE A 190 2.25 -7.32 6.02
CA ILE A 190 3.34 -7.80 5.18
C ILE A 190 4.38 -6.69 4.97
N GLN A 191 3.95 -5.51 4.58
CA GLN A 191 4.85 -4.37 4.35
C GLN A 191 5.55 -3.92 5.65
N THR A 192 4.82 -3.86 6.77
CA THR A 192 5.41 -3.50 8.07
C THR A 192 6.41 -4.56 8.54
N SER A 193 6.15 -5.84 8.29
CA SER A 193 7.07 -6.93 8.64
C SER A 193 8.37 -6.86 7.84
N ALA A 194 8.32 -6.43 6.58
CA ALA A 194 9.51 -6.19 5.78
C ALA A 194 10.40 -5.10 6.42
N TRP A 195 9.82 -4.01 6.91
CA TRP A 195 10.56 -3.01 7.68
C TRP A 195 11.10 -3.56 9.01
N PHE A 196 10.34 -4.38 9.71
CA PHE A 196 10.78 -5.03 10.96
C PHE A 196 11.99 -5.93 10.73
N ILE A 197 11.97 -6.73 9.65
CA ILE A 197 13.06 -7.63 9.26
C ILE A 197 14.28 -6.83 8.79
N GLY A 198 14.09 -5.81 7.97
CA GLY A 198 15.17 -5.01 7.37
C GLY A 198 15.84 -3.99 8.30
N ASN A 199 15.25 -3.66 9.44
CA ASN A 199 15.78 -2.60 10.31
C ASN A 199 16.65 -3.15 11.44
N HIS A 200 17.95 -3.26 11.17
CA HIS A 200 18.94 -3.78 12.15
C HIS A 200 19.59 -2.70 13.01
N GLN A 201 19.52 -1.42 12.66
CA GLN A 201 20.29 -0.37 13.29
C GLN A 201 19.49 0.58 14.18
N ASN A 202 18.15 0.54 14.12
CA ASN A 202 17.30 1.44 14.87
C ASN A 202 16.26 0.67 15.69
N ASP A 203 16.61 0.41 16.95
CA ASP A 203 15.72 -0.29 17.90
C ASP A 203 14.37 0.43 18.10
N ILE A 204 14.35 1.76 17.99
CA ILE A 204 13.12 2.56 18.09
C ILE A 204 12.21 2.29 16.90
N ALA A 205 12.73 2.39 15.67
CA ALA A 205 11.95 2.12 14.47
C ALA A 205 11.47 0.66 14.43
N ARG A 206 12.33 -0.29 14.81
CA ARG A 206 11.96 -1.70 14.93
C ARG A 206 10.93 -1.94 16.02
N GLY A 207 11.03 -1.24 17.16
CA GLY A 207 10.05 -1.28 18.24
C GLY A 207 8.69 -0.73 17.80
N PHE A 208 8.65 0.35 17.01
CA PHE A 208 7.42 0.87 16.42
C PHE A 208 6.81 -0.13 15.43
N ALA A 209 7.62 -0.72 14.54
CA ALA A 209 7.14 -1.75 13.61
C ALA A 209 6.53 -2.95 14.36
N ARG A 210 7.18 -3.42 15.44
CA ARG A 210 6.64 -4.47 16.33
C ARG A 210 5.27 -4.10 16.89
N THR A 211 5.12 -2.88 17.40
CA THR A 211 3.86 -2.41 17.98
C THR A 211 2.76 -2.40 16.92
N VAL A 212 3.06 -1.88 15.73
CA VAL A 212 2.10 -1.86 14.61
C VAL A 212 1.70 -3.27 14.18
N LEU A 213 2.66 -4.19 14.05
CA LEU A 213 2.41 -5.59 13.69
C LEU A 213 1.46 -6.27 14.68
N ARG A 214 1.71 -6.15 15.99
CA ARG A 214 0.84 -6.71 17.03
C ARG A 214 -0.55 -6.09 17.02
N THR A 215 -0.64 -4.77 16.87
CA THR A 215 -1.92 -4.06 16.77
C THR A 215 -2.72 -4.51 15.53
N LEU A 216 -2.05 -4.76 14.40
CA LEU A 216 -2.68 -5.28 13.19
C LEU A 216 -3.23 -6.68 13.39
N LEU A 217 -2.50 -7.60 14.03
CA LEU A 217 -2.99 -8.95 14.34
C LEU A 217 -4.21 -8.92 15.26
N GLU A 218 -4.14 -8.14 16.34
CA GLU A 218 -5.28 -7.95 17.25
C GLU A 218 -6.50 -7.34 16.54
N SER A 219 -6.28 -6.36 15.67
CA SER A 219 -7.35 -5.74 14.89
C SER A 219 -7.94 -6.69 13.87
N TYR A 220 -7.11 -7.53 13.24
CA TYR A 220 -7.54 -8.57 12.32
C TYR A 220 -8.51 -9.53 12.99
N GLU A 221 -8.12 -10.11 14.13
CA GLU A 221 -8.97 -11.03 14.89
C GLU A 221 -10.28 -10.39 15.32
N LYS A 222 -10.23 -9.17 15.87
CA LYS A 222 -11.42 -8.42 16.29
C LYS A 222 -12.38 -8.16 15.14
N LEU A 223 -11.88 -7.74 13.97
CA LEU A 223 -12.70 -7.44 12.81
C LEU A 223 -13.27 -8.69 12.14
N LEU A 224 -12.59 -9.83 12.25
CA LEU A 224 -13.16 -11.11 11.82
C LEU A 224 -14.35 -11.57 12.70
N MET A 225 -14.32 -11.23 14.00
CA MET A 225 -15.41 -11.52 14.94
C MET A 225 -16.52 -10.45 14.89
N ASN A 226 -16.15 -9.19 14.83
CA ASN A 226 -17.05 -8.04 14.79
C ASN A 226 -16.61 -7.04 13.73
N PRO A 227 -17.15 -7.09 12.50
CA PRO A 227 -16.79 -6.17 11.43
C PRO A 227 -17.08 -4.69 11.72
N SER A 228 -17.88 -4.39 12.74
CA SER A 228 -18.25 -3.04 13.16
C SER A 228 -17.41 -2.51 14.33
N ASP A 229 -16.35 -3.20 14.76
CA ASP A 229 -15.45 -2.73 15.79
C ASP A 229 -14.66 -1.49 15.29
N MET A 230 -15.17 -0.31 15.66
CA MET A 230 -14.57 0.96 15.20
C MET A 230 -13.14 1.13 15.69
N ARG A 231 -12.81 0.72 16.92
CA ARG A 231 -11.45 0.86 17.45
C ARG A 231 -10.45 -0.01 16.63
N ALA A 232 -10.86 -1.20 16.24
CA ALA A 232 -10.04 -2.05 15.39
C ALA A 232 -9.89 -1.45 13.98
N ARG A 233 -10.93 -0.80 13.42
CA ARG A 233 -10.83 -0.09 12.14
C ARG A 233 -9.96 1.16 12.23
N GLU A 234 -10.06 1.93 13.30
CA GLU A 234 -9.18 3.07 13.59
C GLU A 234 -7.71 2.63 13.63
N ASN A 235 -7.42 1.56 14.37
CA ASN A 235 -6.07 1.01 14.46
C ASN A 235 -5.55 0.55 13.09
N ALA A 236 -6.35 -0.18 12.32
CA ALA A 236 -5.95 -0.66 10.99
C ALA A 236 -5.69 0.51 10.02
N MET A 237 -6.54 1.54 10.04
CA MET A 237 -6.38 2.72 9.18
C MET A 237 -5.14 3.52 9.56
N TRP A 238 -4.90 3.74 10.86
CA TRP A 238 -3.71 4.46 11.31
C TRP A 238 -2.42 3.65 11.05
N ALA A 239 -2.45 2.33 11.22
CA ALA A 239 -1.33 1.46 10.93
C ALA A 239 -0.92 1.51 9.44
N SER A 240 -1.88 1.54 8.51
CA SER A 240 -1.62 1.72 7.08
C SER A 240 -0.82 3.00 6.80
N CYS A 241 -1.24 4.10 7.41
CA CYS A 241 -0.57 5.39 7.30
C CYS A 241 0.86 5.34 7.87
N VAL A 242 1.03 4.85 9.11
CA VAL A 242 2.32 4.76 9.80
C VAL A 242 3.31 3.87 9.05
N ASN A 243 2.82 2.82 8.37
CA ASN A 243 3.64 1.90 7.58
C ASN A 243 4.52 2.61 6.54
N THR A 244 4.00 3.67 5.90
CA THR A 244 4.71 4.35 4.81
C THR A 244 5.09 5.80 5.08
N MET A 245 4.77 6.33 6.27
CA MET A 245 5.18 7.68 6.68
C MET A 245 6.70 7.93 6.63
N GLY A 246 7.51 6.88 6.57
CA GLY A 246 8.96 6.95 6.56
C GLY A 246 9.62 6.74 7.93
N VAL A 247 8.85 6.59 9.02
CA VAL A 247 9.41 6.34 10.36
C VAL A 247 10.24 5.06 10.40
N PHE A 248 9.77 4.00 9.75
CA PHE A 248 10.47 2.71 9.71
C PHE A 248 11.72 2.71 8.83
N ARG A 249 11.84 3.69 7.92
CA ARG A 249 13.04 3.85 7.08
C ARG A 249 14.20 4.49 7.83
N SER A 250 13.93 5.08 9.00
CA SER A 250 14.98 5.74 9.79
C SER A 250 16.01 4.75 10.29
N GLY A 251 17.25 4.90 9.85
CA GLY A 251 18.37 4.04 10.24
C GLY A 251 18.38 2.64 9.59
N VAL A 252 17.57 2.40 8.57
CA VAL A 252 17.72 1.21 7.72
C VAL A 252 19.00 1.35 6.91
N ASP A 253 19.84 0.32 6.94
CA ASP A 253 20.96 0.16 6.00
C ASP A 253 20.43 -0.15 4.59
N ASN A 254 21.34 -0.52 3.71
CA ASN A 254 21.01 -0.89 2.33
C ASN A 254 20.16 -2.17 2.20
N PHE A 255 19.81 -2.79 3.32
CA PHE A 255 18.97 -3.99 3.32
C PHE A 255 17.51 -3.64 3.58
N TYR A 256 16.71 -3.76 2.54
CA TYR A 256 15.27 -3.92 2.60
C TYR A 256 14.91 -5.16 1.78
N PRO A 257 14.05 -6.05 2.28
CA PRO A 257 13.80 -7.33 1.62
C PRO A 257 12.93 -7.19 0.35
N TRP A 258 13.45 -6.52 -0.66
CA TRP A 258 12.79 -6.30 -1.95
C TRP A 258 12.38 -7.60 -2.65
N THR A 259 13.10 -8.70 -2.37
CA THR A 259 12.82 -10.02 -2.92
C THR A 259 11.40 -10.53 -2.62
N LEU A 260 10.77 -10.06 -1.54
CA LEU A 260 9.35 -10.31 -1.26
C LEU A 260 8.47 -9.80 -2.41
N TYR A 261 8.76 -8.59 -2.87
CA TYR A 261 7.99 -7.96 -3.95
C TYR A 261 8.30 -8.60 -5.29
N SER A 262 9.53 -9.05 -5.51
CA SER A 262 9.94 -9.82 -6.70
C SER A 262 9.16 -11.12 -6.81
N VAL A 263 9.01 -11.89 -5.70
CA VAL A 263 8.16 -13.09 -5.66
C VAL A 263 6.70 -12.77 -5.99
N GLY A 264 6.17 -11.66 -5.47
CA GLY A 264 4.80 -11.22 -5.76
C GLY A 264 4.63 -10.59 -7.15
N TYR A 265 5.68 -10.05 -7.75
CA TYR A 265 5.63 -9.39 -9.07
C TYR A 265 5.39 -10.38 -10.21
N VAL A 266 6.10 -11.51 -10.20
CA VAL A 266 6.02 -12.48 -11.31
C VAL A 266 4.61 -12.99 -11.58
N PRO A 267 3.80 -13.42 -10.58
CA PRO A 267 2.39 -13.77 -10.80
C PRO A 267 1.55 -12.66 -11.41
N ARG A 268 1.82 -11.41 -11.06
CA ARG A 268 1.10 -10.25 -11.59
C ARG A 268 1.33 -10.08 -13.08
N VAL A 269 2.60 -10.17 -13.53
CA VAL A 269 2.93 -9.98 -14.94
C VAL A 269 2.62 -11.22 -15.78
N ALA A 270 2.71 -12.41 -15.21
CA ALA A 270 2.41 -13.65 -15.93
C ALA A 270 0.91 -13.87 -16.16
N HIS A 271 0.07 -13.52 -15.17
CA HIS A 271 -1.34 -13.93 -15.15
C HIS A 271 -2.33 -12.80 -14.82
N GLY A 272 -1.87 -11.56 -14.66
CA GLY A 272 -2.72 -10.43 -14.27
C GLY A 272 -3.31 -10.54 -12.86
N VAL A 273 -2.68 -11.31 -11.98
CA VAL A 273 -3.10 -11.47 -10.57
C VAL A 273 -3.02 -10.10 -9.87
N SER A 274 -4.00 -9.80 -9.03
CA SER A 274 -3.99 -8.53 -8.29
C SER A 274 -2.79 -8.47 -7.32
N TYR A 275 -2.31 -7.25 -7.03
CA TYR A 275 -1.20 -7.03 -6.10
C TYR A 275 -1.42 -7.72 -4.75
N ARG A 276 -2.63 -7.58 -4.18
CA ARG A 276 -2.95 -8.14 -2.87
C ARG A 276 -2.95 -9.67 -2.85
N GLU A 277 -3.45 -10.30 -3.91
CA GLU A 277 -3.50 -11.77 -4.02
C GLU A 277 -2.09 -12.34 -4.24
N ALA A 278 -1.33 -11.73 -5.13
CA ALA A 278 0.05 -12.14 -5.40
C ALA A 278 0.94 -12.02 -4.16
N LEU A 279 0.87 -10.89 -3.46
CA LEU A 279 1.70 -10.66 -2.27
C LEU A 279 1.28 -11.56 -1.10
N ALA A 280 -0.01 -11.78 -0.91
CA ALA A 280 -0.53 -12.69 0.11
C ALA A 280 -0.07 -14.13 -0.12
N ALA A 281 -0.18 -14.66 -1.34
CA ALA A 281 0.29 -16.00 -1.68
C ALA A 281 1.83 -16.13 -1.56
N ALA A 282 2.56 -15.08 -1.91
CA ALA A 282 4.03 -15.06 -1.85
C ALA A 282 4.56 -15.06 -0.42
N TYR A 283 3.92 -14.36 0.50
CA TYR A 283 4.50 -14.01 1.79
C TYR A 283 4.91 -15.19 2.68
N PRO A 284 4.06 -16.22 2.93
CA PRO A 284 4.48 -17.38 3.74
C PRO A 284 5.64 -18.17 3.11
N ASN A 285 5.65 -18.26 1.78
CA ASN A 285 6.69 -18.98 1.04
C ASN A 285 8.02 -18.21 1.04
N TRP A 286 7.95 -16.89 0.91
CA TRP A 286 9.09 -15.99 1.02
C TRP A 286 9.68 -16.01 2.44
N LEU A 287 8.87 -15.94 3.51
CA LEU A 287 9.34 -16.03 4.90
C LEU A 287 10.13 -17.31 5.15
N ASN A 288 9.65 -18.43 4.65
CA ASN A 288 10.36 -19.69 4.74
C ASN A 288 11.68 -19.67 3.95
N GLY A 289 11.70 -19.08 2.76
CA GLY A 289 12.90 -18.95 1.94
C GLY A 289 13.96 -18.04 2.57
N ILE A 290 13.56 -16.82 2.97
CA ILE A 290 14.46 -15.79 3.48
C ILE A 290 15.03 -16.16 4.87
N SER A 291 14.36 -17.04 5.61
CA SER A 291 14.83 -17.49 6.92
C SER A 291 16.23 -18.10 6.88
N ARG A 292 16.67 -18.64 5.75
CA ARG A 292 18.03 -19.19 5.57
C ARG A 292 19.12 -18.11 5.68
N TYR A 293 18.79 -16.90 5.33
CA TYR A 293 19.71 -15.75 5.29
C TYR A 293 19.50 -14.81 6.50
N HIS A 294 18.26 -14.70 6.99
CA HIS A 294 17.84 -13.77 8.04
C HIS A 294 17.14 -14.47 9.20
N MET A 295 17.66 -15.61 9.64
CA MET A 295 17.08 -16.47 10.68
C MET A 295 16.73 -15.68 11.95
N ALA A 296 17.66 -14.87 12.45
CA ALA A 296 17.44 -14.13 13.69
C ALA A 296 16.25 -13.16 13.63
N ASP A 297 16.03 -12.53 12.50
CA ASP A 297 14.95 -11.55 12.31
C ASP A 297 13.61 -12.22 12.11
N ILE A 298 13.58 -13.34 11.37
CA ILE A 298 12.36 -14.14 11.19
C ILE A 298 11.97 -14.79 12.54
N ARG A 299 12.95 -15.27 13.30
CA ARG A 299 12.72 -15.74 14.66
C ARG A 299 12.08 -14.66 15.53
N LEU A 300 12.64 -13.45 15.54
CA LEU A 300 12.09 -12.31 16.29
C LEU A 300 10.68 -11.94 15.83
N LEU A 301 10.41 -11.97 14.52
CA LEU A 301 9.05 -11.74 14.01
C LEU A 301 8.06 -12.73 14.63
N PHE A 302 8.38 -14.01 14.63
CA PHE A 302 7.46 -15.02 15.12
C PHE A 302 7.37 -15.08 16.65
N THR A 303 8.47 -14.88 17.37
CA THR A 303 8.42 -14.86 18.85
C THR A 303 7.79 -13.58 19.40
N ASP A 304 8.17 -12.41 18.86
CA ASP A 304 7.75 -11.12 19.39
C ASP A 304 6.34 -10.69 18.92
N VAL A 305 5.94 -11.10 17.72
CA VAL A 305 4.68 -10.66 17.12
C VAL A 305 3.60 -11.74 17.24
N PHE A 306 3.94 -13.00 16.95
CA PHE A 306 2.99 -14.13 17.03
C PHE A 306 2.98 -14.79 18.41
N GLY A 307 3.93 -14.49 19.28
CA GLY A 307 3.99 -15.03 20.63
C GLY A 307 4.44 -16.50 20.70
N ILE A 308 5.16 -16.97 19.69
CA ILE A 308 5.71 -18.34 19.68
C ILE A 308 6.81 -18.43 20.76
N ASP A 309 6.84 -19.57 21.49
CA ASP A 309 7.80 -19.78 22.56
C ASP A 309 9.25 -19.66 22.07
N PRO A 310 10.03 -18.69 22.56
CA PRO A 310 11.39 -18.50 22.15
C PRO A 310 12.36 -19.60 22.63
N ALA A 311 11.93 -20.53 23.49
CA ALA A 311 12.74 -21.68 23.89
C ALA A 311 12.79 -22.80 22.82
N GLN A 312 11.93 -22.73 21.80
CA GLN A 312 11.91 -23.69 20.70
C GLN A 312 13.13 -23.51 19.76
N GLU A 313 13.44 -24.56 19.01
CA GLU A 313 14.44 -24.52 17.95
C GLU A 313 13.93 -23.65 16.76
N ASP A 314 14.86 -23.01 16.07
CA ASP A 314 14.56 -22.07 14.97
C ASP A 314 13.68 -22.67 13.89
N ALA A 315 13.97 -23.88 13.45
CA ALA A 315 13.16 -24.56 12.43
C ALA A 315 11.68 -24.73 12.87
N ARG A 316 11.49 -25.06 14.16
CA ARG A 316 10.16 -25.22 14.75
C ARG A 316 9.41 -23.90 14.85
N ILE A 317 10.10 -22.82 15.25
CA ILE A 317 9.52 -21.46 15.32
C ILE A 317 9.03 -21.01 13.94
N ILE A 318 9.82 -21.27 12.88
CA ILE A 318 9.45 -20.89 11.51
C ILE A 318 8.27 -21.71 11.02
N GLU A 319 8.29 -23.03 11.22
CA GLU A 319 7.19 -23.93 10.85
C GLU A 319 5.87 -23.49 11.50
N GLU A 320 5.88 -23.29 12.81
CA GLU A 320 4.72 -22.87 13.60
C GLU A 320 4.24 -21.47 13.20
N GLY A 321 5.16 -20.52 13.02
CA GLY A 321 4.84 -19.16 12.61
C GLY A 321 4.20 -19.09 11.23
N CYS A 322 4.75 -19.80 10.26
CA CYS A 322 4.17 -19.91 8.93
C CYS A 322 2.81 -20.61 8.95
N ALA A 323 2.63 -21.62 9.82
CA ALA A 323 1.35 -22.31 9.97
C ALA A 323 0.27 -21.37 10.57
N GLN A 324 0.60 -20.63 11.63
CA GLN A 324 -0.31 -19.64 12.23
C GLN A 324 -0.69 -18.55 11.22
N LEU A 325 0.27 -18.05 10.45
CA LEU A 325 0.01 -17.05 9.41
C LEU A 325 -0.94 -17.59 8.34
N ARG A 326 -0.72 -18.80 7.82
CA ARG A 326 -1.62 -19.43 6.85
C ARG A 326 -3.03 -19.63 7.41
N GLU A 327 -3.14 -20.00 8.68
CA GLU A 327 -4.45 -20.17 9.33
C GLU A 327 -5.18 -18.82 9.46
N LEU A 328 -4.51 -17.74 9.86
CA LEU A 328 -5.09 -16.40 9.87
C LEU A 328 -5.61 -16.00 8.48
N MET A 329 -4.82 -16.24 7.44
CA MET A 329 -5.21 -15.97 6.05
C MET A 329 -6.45 -16.77 5.65
N ARG A 330 -6.47 -18.08 5.94
CA ARG A 330 -7.59 -18.98 5.64
C ARG A 330 -8.88 -18.54 6.34
N VAL A 331 -8.80 -18.19 7.63
CA VAL A 331 -9.95 -17.72 8.41
C VAL A 331 -10.48 -16.40 7.87
N GLY A 332 -9.63 -15.52 7.36
CA GLY A 332 -10.02 -14.27 6.71
C GLY A 332 -10.59 -14.43 5.30
N GLY A 333 -10.53 -15.63 4.72
CA GLY A 333 -10.93 -15.88 3.33
C GLY A 333 -9.92 -15.36 2.30
N VAL A 334 -8.66 -15.18 2.73
CA VAL A 334 -7.54 -14.83 1.85
C VAL A 334 -7.08 -16.06 1.11
N SER A 335 -6.90 -15.98 -0.20
CA SER A 335 -6.40 -17.10 -1.00
C SER A 335 -4.94 -17.37 -0.66
N LEU A 336 -4.63 -18.63 -0.39
CA LEU A 336 -3.27 -19.11 -0.14
C LEU A 336 -2.57 -19.59 -1.41
N SER A 337 -3.35 -19.83 -2.45
CA SER A 337 -2.90 -20.37 -3.73
C SER A 337 -3.49 -19.58 -4.89
N LEU A 338 -2.75 -19.45 -5.97
CA LEU A 338 -3.14 -18.78 -7.19
C LEU A 338 -3.71 -19.78 -8.19
N SER A 339 -4.84 -19.44 -8.80
CA SER A 339 -5.58 -20.33 -9.72
C SER A 339 -5.03 -20.23 -11.16
N ALA A 340 -3.77 -20.60 -11.36
CA ALA A 340 -3.14 -20.64 -12.68
C ALA A 340 -2.02 -21.70 -12.68
N GLU A 341 -1.38 -21.93 -13.80
CA GLU A 341 -0.17 -22.76 -13.88
C GLU A 341 1.07 -21.94 -13.48
N ALA A 342 1.94 -22.51 -12.66
CA ALA A 342 3.14 -21.81 -12.21
C ALA A 342 4.05 -21.43 -13.39
N PRO A 343 4.57 -20.19 -13.44
CA PRO A 343 5.53 -19.77 -14.45
C PRO A 343 6.78 -20.65 -14.45
N SER A 344 7.34 -20.91 -15.63
CA SER A 344 8.59 -21.68 -15.76
C SER A 344 9.79 -20.93 -15.19
N LEU A 345 10.87 -21.66 -14.87
CA LEU A 345 12.15 -21.05 -14.45
C LEU A 345 12.69 -20.07 -15.49
N GLU A 346 12.56 -20.39 -16.77
CA GLU A 346 12.96 -19.50 -17.85
C GLU A 346 12.17 -18.19 -17.85
N TYR A 347 10.84 -18.27 -17.66
CA TYR A 347 9.99 -17.09 -17.52
C TYR A 347 10.41 -16.21 -16.32
N VAL A 348 10.62 -16.81 -15.14
CA VAL A 348 11.07 -16.10 -13.93
C VAL A 348 12.39 -15.39 -14.18
N SER A 349 13.35 -16.06 -14.82
CA SER A 349 14.66 -15.50 -15.12
C SER A 349 14.63 -14.36 -16.14
N HIS A 350 13.60 -14.28 -16.98
CA HIS A 350 13.41 -13.16 -17.91
C HIS A 350 12.57 -12.01 -17.32
N ALA A 351 11.66 -12.33 -16.40
CA ALA A 351 10.77 -11.35 -15.81
C ALA A 351 11.43 -10.48 -14.71
N LEU A 352 12.52 -10.95 -14.12
CA LEU A 352 13.25 -10.30 -13.05
C LEU A 352 14.63 -9.84 -13.53
N ALA A 353 15.04 -8.63 -13.12
CA ALA A 353 16.40 -8.17 -13.30
C ALA A 353 17.36 -8.88 -12.32
N PRO A 354 18.67 -8.96 -12.59
CA PRO A 354 19.62 -9.63 -11.69
C PRO A 354 19.56 -9.16 -10.23
N GLU A 355 19.35 -7.88 -10.01
CA GLU A 355 19.20 -7.26 -8.66
C GLU A 355 17.95 -7.68 -7.92
N ASP A 356 16.90 -8.12 -8.62
CA ASP A 356 15.63 -8.54 -8.03
C ASP A 356 15.71 -9.91 -7.34
N PHE A 357 16.77 -10.68 -7.61
CA PHE A 357 16.99 -11.96 -6.96
C PHE A 357 17.55 -11.81 -5.54
N GLY A 358 18.22 -10.69 -5.24
CA GLY A 358 18.84 -10.46 -3.93
C GLY A 358 19.79 -11.60 -3.54
N GLU A 359 19.52 -12.26 -2.41
CA GLU A 359 20.30 -13.38 -1.91
C GLU A 359 19.95 -14.73 -2.56
N PHE A 360 18.87 -14.80 -3.35
CA PHE A 360 18.37 -16.05 -3.92
C PHE A 360 18.97 -16.35 -5.29
N SER A 361 19.17 -17.65 -5.56
CA SER A 361 19.39 -18.08 -6.93
C SER A 361 18.07 -18.03 -7.75
N PRO A 362 18.13 -18.00 -9.10
CA PRO A 362 16.94 -18.11 -9.94
C PRO A 362 16.07 -19.34 -9.61
N GLU A 363 16.69 -20.49 -9.30
CA GLU A 363 16.00 -21.72 -8.94
C GLU A 363 15.30 -21.62 -7.57
N GLU A 364 15.90 -20.91 -6.60
CA GLU A 364 15.27 -20.66 -5.31
C GLU A 364 14.08 -19.72 -5.44
N MET A 365 14.24 -18.64 -6.20
CA MET A 365 13.15 -17.71 -6.51
C MET A 365 12.00 -18.43 -7.23
N HIS A 366 12.31 -19.23 -8.25
CA HIS A 366 11.31 -20.04 -8.96
C HIS A 366 10.57 -20.99 -8.02
N ARG A 367 11.26 -21.69 -7.11
CA ARG A 367 10.58 -22.57 -6.12
C ARG A 367 9.59 -21.80 -5.24
N MET A 368 9.97 -20.62 -4.75
CA MET A 368 9.07 -19.79 -3.93
C MET A 368 7.84 -19.32 -4.73
N ILE A 369 8.05 -18.93 -5.99
CA ILE A 369 6.97 -18.53 -6.89
C ILE A 369 6.06 -19.72 -7.22
N ALA A 370 6.63 -20.90 -7.56
CA ALA A 370 5.85 -22.11 -7.84
C ALA A 370 4.98 -22.53 -6.65
N ALA A 371 5.50 -22.43 -5.44
CA ALA A 371 4.75 -22.70 -4.22
C ALA A 371 3.55 -21.76 -3.97
N CYS A 372 3.45 -20.64 -4.71
CA CYS A 372 2.25 -19.78 -4.67
C CYS A 372 1.07 -20.36 -5.46
N TYR A 373 1.28 -21.46 -6.20
CA TYR A 373 0.26 -22.11 -7.05
C TYR A 373 -0.14 -23.51 -6.52
N GLU A 374 0.45 -23.96 -5.42
CA GLU A 374 0.14 -25.22 -4.71
C GLU A 374 -0.89 -24.97 -3.59
#